data_0aa507034966ab2267b5c4e14001c01f
#
_entry.id   0aa507034966ab2267b5c4e14001c01f
#
_cell.length_a   1.000
_cell.length_b   1.000
_cell.length_c   1.000
_cell.angle_alpha   90.00
_cell.angle_beta   90.00
_cell.angle_gamma   90.00
#
_symmetry.space_group_name_H-M   'P 1'
#
loop_
_entity.id
_entity.type
_entity.pdbx_description
1 polymer ?
#
loop_
_entity_poly.entity_id
_entity_poly.type
_entity_poly.pdbx_seq_one_letter_code
_entity_poly.pdbx_strand_id
1 'polypeptide(L)'
;MIELKNIHKVYEGAAKVEALKGITVNFRQSEFVAILGPSGGGKTTLLNIIGGLDHCSQGDLLIDGRSTKSYNDRDWDTYRNHTIGFVFQNYNLIPHQTVLANVELALTISGVSKTRRKQKAIAALDSVGLHDQINKKPNTLSGGQMQRVAIARALVNDPSVILADEPTG
;
A
#
# COMPACT_ATOMS: atom_id res chain seq x y z
N MET A 1 14.54 -4.91 5.08
CA MET A 1 15.11 -4.96 3.71
C MET A 1 14.23 -5.87 2.84
N ILE A 2 13.96 -5.47 1.60
CA ILE A 2 13.12 -6.24 0.66
C ILE A 2 14.00 -6.68 -0.51
N GLU A 3 13.99 -7.98 -0.82
CA GLU A 3 14.77 -8.56 -1.91
C GLU A 3 13.85 -9.33 -2.86
N LEU A 4 13.94 -9.04 -4.14
CA LEU A 4 13.28 -9.79 -5.20
C LEU A 4 14.30 -10.61 -5.95
N LYS A 5 14.08 -11.92 -6.08
CA LYS A 5 14.98 -12.85 -6.76
C LYS A 5 14.25 -13.53 -7.92
N ASN A 6 14.58 -13.10 -9.14
CA ASN A 6 14.03 -13.67 -10.37
C ASN A 6 12.51 -13.74 -10.39
N ILE A 7 11.84 -12.64 -10.02
CA ILE A 7 10.38 -12.55 -9.93
C ILE A 7 9.75 -12.56 -11.32
N HIS A 8 8.92 -13.55 -11.58
CA HIS A 8 8.02 -13.60 -12.72
C HIS A 8 6.57 -13.49 -12.27
N LYS A 9 5.77 -12.80 -13.05
CA LYS A 9 4.32 -12.78 -12.89
C LYS A 9 3.62 -12.97 -14.21
N VAL A 10 2.80 -13.98 -14.26
CA VAL A 10 1.97 -14.31 -15.41
C VAL A 10 0.53 -14.31 -14.98
N TYR A 11 -0.30 -13.55 -15.68
CA TYR A 11 -1.75 -13.59 -15.54
C TYR A 11 -2.31 -14.51 -16.61
N GLU A 12 -3.07 -15.51 -16.17
CA GLU A 12 -3.77 -16.44 -17.06
C GLU A 12 -5.21 -15.95 -17.26
N GLY A 13 -5.61 -15.76 -18.51
CA GLY A 13 -6.93 -15.29 -18.92
C GLY A 13 -7.20 -15.69 -20.37
N ALA A 14 -8.03 -14.95 -21.10
CA ALA A 14 -8.26 -15.18 -22.54
C ALA A 14 -6.96 -15.09 -23.36
N ALA A 15 -5.99 -14.31 -22.91
CA ALA A 15 -4.60 -14.31 -23.38
C ALA A 15 -3.67 -14.37 -22.16
N LYS A 16 -2.57 -15.12 -22.31
CA LYS A 16 -1.52 -15.16 -21.29
C LYS A 16 -0.70 -13.87 -21.35
N VAL A 17 -0.63 -13.14 -20.22
CA VAL A 17 0.12 -11.90 -20.10
C VAL A 17 1.24 -12.06 -19.09
N GLU A 18 2.49 -11.99 -19.56
CA GLU A 18 3.66 -11.99 -18.71
C GLU A 18 3.98 -10.54 -18.28
N ALA A 19 3.51 -10.16 -17.09
CA ALA A 19 3.64 -8.81 -16.55
C ALA A 19 5.04 -8.54 -15.98
N LEU A 20 5.69 -9.55 -15.39
CA LEU A 20 7.07 -9.46 -14.89
C LEU A 20 7.90 -10.62 -15.45
N LYS A 21 9.12 -10.32 -15.90
CA LYS A 21 10.00 -11.20 -16.67
C LYS A 21 11.36 -11.41 -16.01
N GLY A 22 11.37 -11.91 -14.76
CA GLY A 22 12.61 -12.22 -14.05
C GLY A 22 13.24 -11.00 -13.36
N ILE A 23 12.46 -10.24 -12.62
CA ILE A 23 12.95 -9.06 -11.89
C ILE A 23 13.79 -9.49 -10.69
N THR A 24 15.02 -8.96 -10.63
CA THR A 24 15.92 -9.11 -9.47
C THR A 24 16.36 -7.72 -9.02
N VAL A 25 15.98 -7.35 -7.80
CA VAL A 25 16.30 -6.04 -7.21
C VAL A 25 16.25 -6.12 -5.68
N ASN A 26 17.09 -5.32 -5.02
CA ASN A 26 17.13 -5.20 -3.57
C ASN A 26 16.82 -3.77 -3.16
N PHE A 27 15.90 -3.60 -2.22
CA PHE A 27 15.57 -2.32 -1.59
C PHE A 27 16.17 -2.28 -0.19
N ARG A 28 16.93 -1.23 0.09
CA ARG A 28 17.63 -1.05 1.37
C ARG A 28 16.71 -0.33 2.37
N GLN A 29 17.09 -0.36 3.62
CA GLN A 29 16.43 0.42 4.66
C GLN A 29 16.68 1.91 4.44
N SER A 30 15.66 2.74 4.67
CA SER A 30 15.70 4.20 4.50
C SER A 30 16.05 4.66 3.09
N GLU A 31 15.74 3.87 2.07
CA GLU A 31 15.96 4.20 0.67
C GLU A 31 14.69 4.77 0.04
N PHE A 32 14.86 5.85 -0.75
CA PHE A 32 13.80 6.36 -1.62
C PHE A 32 14.06 5.87 -3.05
N VAL A 33 13.09 5.14 -3.62
CA VAL A 33 13.21 4.53 -4.94
C VAL A 33 12.07 4.95 -5.84
N ALA A 34 12.39 5.36 -7.07
CA ALA A 34 11.42 5.60 -8.14
C ALA A 34 11.51 4.47 -9.18
N ILE A 35 10.38 3.82 -9.45
CA ILE A 35 10.25 2.80 -10.49
C ILE A 35 9.67 3.47 -11.74
N LEU A 36 10.49 3.59 -12.78
CA LEU A 36 10.13 4.24 -14.04
C LEU A 36 9.86 3.20 -15.13
N GLY A 37 8.93 3.51 -16.01
CA GLY A 37 8.61 2.67 -17.16
C GLY A 37 7.30 3.06 -17.83
N PRO A 38 7.02 2.54 -19.04
CA PRO A 38 5.80 2.84 -19.78
C PRO A 38 4.54 2.33 -19.04
N SER A 39 3.37 2.83 -19.41
CA SER A 39 2.09 2.28 -18.98
C SER A 39 2.01 0.80 -19.39
N GLY A 40 1.48 -0.05 -18.51
CA GLY A 40 1.47 -1.50 -18.72
C GLY A 40 2.83 -2.21 -18.52
N GLY A 41 3.88 -1.49 -18.12
CA GLY A 41 5.22 -2.05 -17.88
C GLY A 41 5.37 -2.87 -16.58
N GLY A 42 4.27 -3.24 -15.90
CA GLY A 42 4.31 -4.09 -14.72
C GLY A 42 4.60 -3.36 -13.39
N LYS A 43 4.67 -2.01 -13.37
CA LYS A 43 4.96 -1.24 -12.15
C LYS A 43 3.98 -1.54 -11.01
N THR A 44 2.69 -1.42 -11.27
CA THR A 44 1.61 -1.75 -10.31
C THR A 44 1.68 -3.21 -9.88
N THR A 45 1.94 -4.14 -10.81
CA THR A 45 2.11 -5.57 -10.49
C THR A 45 3.27 -5.80 -9.53
N LEU A 46 4.40 -5.11 -9.77
CA LEU A 46 5.57 -5.19 -8.89
C LEU A 46 5.25 -4.66 -7.49
N LEU A 47 4.62 -3.48 -7.39
CA LEU A 47 4.20 -2.90 -6.10
C LEU A 47 3.21 -3.80 -5.37
N ASN A 48 2.25 -4.42 -6.08
CA ASN A 48 1.29 -5.36 -5.48
C ASN A 48 1.98 -6.60 -4.91
N ILE A 49 2.98 -7.15 -5.60
CA ILE A 49 3.76 -8.30 -5.09
C ILE A 49 4.58 -7.88 -3.87
N ILE A 50 5.28 -6.75 -3.92
CA ILE A 50 6.03 -6.24 -2.76
C ILE A 50 5.09 -5.99 -1.57
N GLY A 51 3.90 -5.44 -1.82
CA GLY A 51 2.90 -5.14 -0.79
C GLY A 51 2.11 -6.35 -0.28
N GLY A 52 2.34 -7.55 -0.85
CA GLY A 52 1.61 -8.77 -0.47
C GLY A 52 0.14 -8.77 -0.88
N LEU A 53 -0.22 -7.95 -1.89
CA LEU A 53 -1.58 -7.91 -2.48
C LEU A 53 -1.72 -8.93 -3.61
N ASP A 54 -0.61 -9.38 -4.18
CA ASP A 54 -0.53 -10.41 -5.20
C ASP A 54 0.70 -11.30 -4.97
N HIS A 55 0.75 -12.46 -5.61
CA HIS A 55 1.86 -13.41 -5.50
C HIS A 55 2.61 -13.53 -6.83
N CYS A 56 3.92 -13.71 -6.77
CA CYS A 56 4.70 -14.02 -7.96
C CYS A 56 4.37 -15.43 -8.48
N SER A 57 4.43 -15.62 -9.79
CA SER A 57 4.27 -16.95 -10.42
C SER A 57 5.52 -17.80 -10.26
N GLN A 58 6.71 -17.16 -10.27
CA GLN A 58 8.02 -17.77 -10.03
C GLN A 58 8.95 -16.76 -9.38
N GLY A 59 10.05 -17.26 -8.82
CA GLY A 59 11.02 -16.44 -8.10
C GLY A 59 10.81 -16.49 -6.60
N ASP A 60 11.42 -15.56 -5.88
CA ASP A 60 11.30 -15.47 -4.43
C ASP A 60 11.36 -14.00 -3.97
N LEU A 61 10.38 -13.61 -3.15
CA LEU A 61 10.37 -12.35 -2.42
C LEU A 61 10.84 -12.61 -0.99
N LEU A 62 11.90 -11.92 -0.59
CA LEU A 62 12.42 -11.99 0.78
C LEU A 62 12.12 -10.67 1.50
N ILE A 63 11.65 -10.79 2.73
CA ILE A 63 11.41 -9.67 3.65
C ILE A 63 12.27 -9.91 4.88
N ASP A 64 13.21 -8.99 5.13
CA ASP A 64 14.23 -9.11 6.18
C ASP A 64 14.96 -10.45 6.17
N GLY A 65 15.30 -10.93 4.96
CA GLY A 65 16.02 -12.18 4.73
C GLY A 65 15.15 -13.45 4.82
N ARG A 66 13.87 -13.35 5.18
CA ARG A 66 12.95 -14.49 5.23
C ARG A 66 12.17 -14.60 3.92
N SER A 67 12.19 -15.77 3.29
CA SER A 67 11.41 -16.06 2.08
C SER A 67 9.91 -16.05 2.36
N THR A 68 9.16 -15.35 1.52
CA THR A 68 7.69 -15.30 1.61
C THR A 68 7.01 -16.58 1.15
N LYS A 69 7.73 -17.53 0.55
CA LYS A 69 7.21 -18.87 0.22
C LYS A 69 6.76 -19.64 1.46
N SER A 70 7.32 -19.30 2.63
CA SER A 70 6.95 -19.90 3.92
C SER A 70 5.83 -19.14 4.63
N TYR A 71 5.31 -18.04 4.07
CA TYR A 71 4.26 -17.23 4.68
C TYR A 71 2.91 -17.91 4.54
N ASN A 72 2.16 -17.96 5.64
CA ASN A 72 0.74 -18.27 5.65
C ASN A 72 -0.10 -16.98 5.60
N ASP A 73 -1.42 -17.09 5.54
CA ASP A 73 -2.33 -15.94 5.45
C ASP A 73 -2.14 -14.96 6.62
N ARG A 74 -1.86 -15.47 7.83
CA ARG A 74 -1.63 -14.64 9.02
C ARG A 74 -0.32 -13.85 8.93
N ASP A 75 0.73 -14.44 8.35
CA ASP A 75 2.01 -13.74 8.12
C ASP A 75 1.79 -12.59 7.13
N TRP A 76 1.05 -12.85 6.05
CA TRP A 76 0.70 -11.83 5.07
C TRP A 76 -0.18 -10.72 5.65
N ASP A 77 -1.18 -11.05 6.46
CA ASP A 77 -2.02 -10.05 7.15
C ASP A 77 -1.17 -9.18 8.08
N THR A 78 -0.28 -9.78 8.85
CA THR A 78 0.64 -9.06 9.73
C THR A 78 1.54 -8.11 8.92
N TYR A 79 2.11 -8.59 7.83
CA TYR A 79 2.96 -7.79 6.95
C TYR A 79 2.19 -6.60 6.36
N ARG A 80 1.02 -6.83 5.77
CA ARG A 80 0.20 -5.75 5.19
C ARG A 80 -0.25 -4.72 6.21
N ASN A 81 -0.61 -5.16 7.42
CA ASN A 81 -1.19 -4.28 8.42
C ASN A 81 -0.17 -3.48 9.22
N HIS A 82 1.05 -3.99 9.37
CA HIS A 82 2.05 -3.38 10.25
C HIS A 82 3.31 -2.90 9.53
N THR A 83 3.61 -3.45 8.35
CA THR A 83 4.86 -3.12 7.65
C THR A 83 4.62 -2.21 6.46
N ILE A 84 3.47 -2.36 5.77
CA ILE A 84 3.18 -1.66 4.50
C ILE A 84 2.15 -0.54 4.69
N GLY A 85 2.48 0.65 4.18
CA GLY A 85 1.53 1.70 3.88
C GLY A 85 1.34 1.80 2.36
N PHE A 86 0.11 1.61 1.86
CA PHE A 86 -0.15 1.64 0.42
C PHE A 86 -0.93 2.89 0.00
N VAL A 87 -0.38 3.66 -0.95
CA VAL A 87 -1.05 4.77 -1.62
C VAL A 87 -1.39 4.33 -3.04
N PHE A 88 -2.68 4.10 -3.29
CA PHE A 88 -3.18 3.64 -4.59
C PHE A 88 -3.42 4.79 -5.55
N GLN A 89 -3.25 4.56 -6.83
CA GLN A 89 -3.52 5.51 -7.92
C GLN A 89 -4.94 6.11 -7.84
N ASN A 90 -5.95 5.28 -7.61
CA ASN A 90 -7.35 5.70 -7.51
C ASN A 90 -7.79 6.02 -6.07
N TYR A 91 -6.85 6.31 -5.16
CA TYR A 91 -7.05 6.60 -3.74
C TYR A 91 -7.76 5.48 -2.94
N ASN A 92 -8.63 4.70 -3.54
CA ASN A 92 -9.41 3.60 -2.93
C ASN A 92 -10.08 4.01 -1.60
N LEU A 93 -10.69 5.19 -1.57
CA LEU A 93 -11.47 5.66 -0.43
C LEU A 93 -12.87 5.07 -0.47
N ILE A 94 -13.42 4.73 0.68
CA ILE A 94 -14.78 4.22 0.83
C ILE A 94 -15.74 5.42 0.76
N PRO A 95 -16.56 5.56 -0.31
CA PRO A 95 -17.27 6.81 -0.62
C PRO A 95 -18.40 7.15 0.36
N HIS A 96 -18.98 6.15 1.02
CA HIS A 96 -20.06 6.34 2.00
C HIS A 96 -19.56 6.61 3.42
N GLN A 97 -18.27 6.40 3.69
CA GLN A 97 -17.63 6.69 4.98
C GLN A 97 -17.05 8.11 5.00
N THR A 98 -16.90 8.69 6.21
CA THR A 98 -16.22 9.97 6.38
C THR A 98 -14.73 9.84 6.11
N VAL A 99 -14.05 10.98 5.94
CA VAL A 99 -12.59 11.08 5.85
C VAL A 99 -11.93 10.43 7.06
N LEU A 100 -12.41 10.76 8.27
CA LEU A 100 -11.91 10.17 9.51
C LEU A 100 -12.08 8.64 9.50
N ALA A 101 -13.26 8.13 9.16
CA ALA A 101 -13.54 6.70 9.15
C ALA A 101 -12.68 5.93 8.13
N ASN A 102 -12.36 6.55 6.98
CA ASN A 102 -11.44 5.99 5.99
C ASN A 102 -10.02 5.78 6.55
N VAL A 103 -9.54 6.72 7.37
CA VAL A 103 -8.21 6.59 8.02
C VAL A 103 -8.27 5.63 9.20
N GLU A 104 -9.34 5.69 10.01
CA GLU A 104 -9.55 4.77 11.15
C GLU A 104 -9.61 3.30 10.73
N LEU A 105 -10.00 2.99 9.49
CA LEU A 105 -10.13 1.62 8.99
C LEU A 105 -8.81 0.85 9.10
N ALA A 106 -7.69 1.44 8.70
CA ALA A 106 -6.37 0.82 8.80
C ALA A 106 -6.03 0.44 10.26
N LEU A 107 -6.32 1.34 11.20
CA LEU A 107 -6.12 1.10 12.63
C LEU A 107 -7.12 0.07 13.21
N THR A 108 -8.31 -0.03 12.62
CA THR A 108 -9.32 -1.03 13.02
C THR A 108 -8.84 -2.44 12.70
N ILE A 109 -8.32 -2.62 11.51
CA ILE A 109 -7.76 -3.90 11.03
C ILE A 109 -6.55 -4.31 11.89
N SER A 110 -5.73 -3.34 12.31
CA SER A 110 -4.58 -3.57 13.20
C SER A 110 -4.95 -3.74 14.68
N GLY A 111 -6.25 -3.79 15.03
CA GLY A 111 -6.72 -4.08 16.39
C GLY A 111 -6.57 -2.93 17.39
N VAL A 112 -6.35 -1.68 16.95
CA VAL A 112 -6.22 -0.52 17.82
C VAL A 112 -7.56 -0.17 18.48
N SER A 113 -7.57 0.11 19.79
CA SER A 113 -8.77 0.48 20.52
C SER A 113 -9.45 1.74 19.98
N LYS A 114 -10.79 1.84 20.07
CA LYS A 114 -11.59 2.92 19.46
C LYS A 114 -11.10 4.33 19.82
N THR A 115 -10.80 4.59 21.08
CA THR A 115 -10.35 5.90 21.54
C THR A 115 -8.99 6.27 20.93
N ARG A 116 -8.02 5.35 21.00
CA ARG A 116 -6.67 5.55 20.47
C ARG A 116 -6.68 5.67 18.94
N ARG A 117 -7.52 4.90 18.28
CA ARG A 117 -7.73 4.92 16.84
C ARG A 117 -8.15 6.29 16.34
N LYS A 118 -9.19 6.87 16.99
CA LYS A 118 -9.68 8.21 16.64
C LYS A 118 -8.59 9.28 16.81
N GLN A 119 -7.85 9.24 17.92
CA GLN A 119 -6.76 10.17 18.17
C GLN A 119 -5.66 10.09 17.11
N LYS A 120 -5.19 8.87 16.78
CA LYS A 120 -4.17 8.65 15.75
C LYS A 120 -4.66 9.09 14.36
N ALA A 121 -5.90 8.78 14.00
CA ALA A 121 -6.47 9.16 12.71
C ALA A 121 -6.61 10.68 12.56
N ILE A 122 -7.03 11.38 13.61
CA ILE A 122 -7.09 12.85 13.62
C ILE A 122 -5.66 13.41 13.44
N ALA A 123 -4.69 12.96 14.23
CA ALA A 123 -3.30 13.43 14.12
C ALA A 123 -2.71 13.19 12.71
N ALA A 124 -3.00 12.05 12.09
CA ALA A 124 -2.57 11.75 10.72
C ALA A 124 -3.22 12.71 9.70
N LEU A 125 -4.49 13.04 9.87
CA LEU A 125 -5.21 13.99 9.00
C LEU A 125 -4.71 15.43 9.21
N ASP A 126 -4.39 15.80 10.44
CA ASP A 126 -3.81 17.10 10.77
C ASP A 126 -2.45 17.29 10.09
N SER A 127 -1.61 16.26 10.09
CA SER A 127 -0.28 16.29 9.46
C SER A 127 -0.30 16.53 7.95
N VAL A 128 -1.44 16.23 7.30
CA VAL A 128 -1.65 16.48 5.86
C VAL A 128 -2.57 17.70 5.60
N GLY A 129 -2.89 18.49 6.63
CA GLY A 129 -3.70 19.71 6.51
C GLY A 129 -5.18 19.47 6.19
N LEU A 130 -5.78 18.42 6.78
CA LEU A 130 -7.17 18.04 6.55
C LEU A 130 -8.04 18.04 7.83
N HIS A 131 -7.65 18.77 8.86
CA HIS A 131 -8.40 18.84 10.13
C HIS A 131 -9.87 19.18 9.91
N ASP A 132 -10.15 20.23 9.13
CA ASP A 132 -11.52 20.73 8.89
C ASP A 132 -12.34 19.81 7.95
N GLN A 133 -11.74 18.77 7.40
CA GLN A 133 -12.37 17.87 6.45
C GLN A 133 -12.77 16.50 7.07
N ILE A 134 -12.45 16.25 8.34
CA ILE A 134 -12.58 14.93 9.00
C ILE A 134 -13.98 14.32 8.93
N ASN A 135 -15.03 15.16 8.96
CA ASN A 135 -16.43 14.75 8.93
C ASN A 135 -17.02 14.70 7.51
N LYS A 136 -16.28 15.15 6.50
CA LYS A 136 -16.74 15.13 5.11
C LYS A 136 -16.62 13.72 4.51
N LYS A 137 -17.31 13.52 3.39
CA LYS A 137 -17.20 12.29 2.58
C LYS A 137 -16.27 12.52 1.39
N PRO A 138 -15.61 11.47 0.85
CA PRO A 138 -14.69 11.59 -0.27
C PRO A 138 -15.25 12.33 -1.49
N ASN A 139 -16.54 12.13 -1.82
CA ASN A 139 -17.20 12.75 -2.96
C ASN A 139 -17.36 14.30 -2.86
N THR A 140 -17.07 14.89 -1.70
CA THR A 140 -17.08 16.34 -1.48
C THR A 140 -15.68 16.96 -1.45
N LEU A 141 -14.65 16.16 -1.69
CA LEU A 141 -13.25 16.57 -1.67
C LEU A 141 -12.71 16.79 -3.09
N SER A 142 -11.71 17.66 -3.21
CA SER A 142 -10.89 17.72 -4.44
C SER A 142 -9.99 16.50 -4.57
N GLY A 143 -9.49 16.23 -5.79
CA GLY A 143 -8.54 15.13 -6.04
C GLY A 143 -7.32 15.18 -5.12
N GLY A 144 -6.70 16.35 -4.96
CA GLY A 144 -5.57 16.52 -4.05
C GLY A 144 -5.93 16.33 -2.57
N GLN A 145 -7.17 16.63 -2.15
CA GLN A 145 -7.63 16.31 -0.81
C GLN A 145 -7.82 14.81 -0.63
N MET A 146 -8.44 14.12 -1.59
CA MET A 146 -8.60 12.64 -1.57
C MET A 146 -7.25 11.95 -1.51
N GLN A 147 -6.28 12.43 -2.27
CA GLN A 147 -4.89 11.93 -2.23
C GLN A 147 -4.27 12.08 -0.85
N ARG A 148 -4.40 13.25 -0.21
CA ARG A 148 -3.89 13.45 1.15
C ARG A 148 -4.60 12.56 2.18
N VAL A 149 -5.89 12.26 2.02
CA VAL A 149 -6.57 11.25 2.86
C VAL A 149 -5.96 9.87 2.67
N ALA A 150 -5.69 9.46 1.43
CA ALA A 150 -5.04 8.17 1.13
C ALA A 150 -3.63 8.10 1.73
N ILE A 151 -2.87 9.19 1.67
CA ILE A 151 -1.54 9.29 2.32
C ILE A 151 -1.67 9.17 3.84
N ALA A 152 -2.58 9.91 4.47
CA ALA A 152 -2.80 9.82 5.92
C ALA A 152 -3.18 8.39 6.35
N ARG A 153 -4.04 7.72 5.58
CA ARG A 153 -4.41 6.32 5.81
C ARG A 153 -3.21 5.36 5.68
N ALA A 154 -2.33 5.59 4.71
CA ALA A 154 -1.14 4.77 4.52
C ALA A 154 -0.14 4.93 5.68
N LEU A 155 -0.04 6.14 6.25
CA LEU A 155 0.93 6.47 7.29
C LEU A 155 0.45 6.17 8.72
N VAL A 156 -0.85 6.03 8.96
CA VAL A 156 -1.45 6.03 10.32
C VAL A 156 -1.00 4.88 11.22
N ASN A 157 -0.53 3.78 10.64
CA ASN A 157 0.04 2.61 11.33
C ASN A 157 1.56 2.69 11.54
N ASP A 158 2.20 3.81 11.21
CA ASP A 158 3.66 3.99 11.26
C ASP A 158 4.42 2.88 10.48
N PRO A 159 4.08 2.64 9.18
CA PRO A 159 4.65 1.54 8.42
C PRO A 159 6.13 1.72 8.16
N SER A 160 6.88 0.61 8.08
CA SER A 160 8.31 0.62 7.73
C SER A 160 8.56 0.85 6.23
N VAL A 161 7.56 0.58 5.38
CA VAL A 161 7.63 0.70 3.93
C VAL A 161 6.38 1.39 3.40
N ILE A 162 6.58 2.37 2.53
CA ILE A 162 5.49 3.03 1.81
C ILE A 162 5.61 2.66 0.33
N LEU A 163 4.52 2.13 -0.20
CA LEU A 163 4.37 1.83 -1.62
C LEU A 163 3.37 2.83 -2.22
N ALA A 164 3.80 3.58 -3.22
CA ALA A 164 2.96 4.56 -3.88
C ALA A 164 2.89 4.28 -5.38
N ASP A 165 1.68 4.01 -5.87
CA ASP A 165 1.41 3.76 -7.28
C ASP A 165 0.86 5.04 -7.92
N GLU A 166 1.66 5.70 -8.76
CA GLU A 166 1.37 6.97 -9.43
C GLU A 166 0.77 8.04 -8.47
N PRO A 167 1.49 8.42 -7.38
CA PRO A 167 0.93 9.28 -6.34
C PRO A 167 0.66 10.72 -6.77
N THR A 168 1.09 11.11 -7.98
CA THR A 168 0.96 12.47 -8.53
C THR A 168 0.24 12.48 -9.87
N GLY A 169 -0.74 11.59 -10.04
CA GLY A 169 -1.53 11.46 -11.27
C GLY A 169 -2.19 12.74 -11.75
#